data_50462c3ec7b148712758e511b3ec7282
#
_entry.id   50462c3ec7b148712758e511b3ec7282
#
_cell.length_a   1.000
_cell.length_b   1.000
_cell.length_c   1.000
_cell.angle_alpha   90.00
_cell.angle_beta   90.00
_cell.angle_gamma   90.00
#
_symmetry.space_group_name_H-M   'P 1'
#
loop_
_entity.id
_entity.type
_entity.pdbx_description
1 polymer ?
#
loop_
_entity_poly.entity_id
_entity_poly.type
_entity_poly.pdbx_seq_one_letter_code
_entity_poly.pdbx_strand_id
1 'polypeptide(L)'
;MIVLSVENLTYDYVTKAGITHALQGVSAQFALGTLYAMTGRSGSGKSTFLSLLAGLDVPLMGEILFEGNPLTSKNLASYRRDRVGVIFQAYNLIPHLTAMENVLLSLEIAQCSKAERRNRARAALADVGLDETLWKKYPRHLSGGEQQRVAIARAIAPDPHILLADEPTGNLDNENSRNIVRILKQLAHERNKCVIVVTHSREIAEEADVEYRMSDGVLIG
;
A
#
# COMPACT_ATOMS: atom_id res chain seq x y z
N MET A 1 1.22 -13.41 -13.42
CA MET A 1 2.60 -13.74 -12.95
C MET A 1 2.68 -13.40 -11.46
N ILE A 2 3.10 -14.37 -10.60
CA ILE A 2 3.29 -14.13 -9.16
C ILE A 2 4.46 -13.15 -8.98
N VAL A 3 4.23 -12.07 -8.29
CA VAL A 3 5.23 -11.02 -8.00
C VAL A 3 5.71 -11.07 -6.56
N LEU A 4 4.84 -11.51 -5.63
CA LEU A 4 5.17 -11.63 -4.22
C LEU A 4 4.61 -12.95 -3.69
N SER A 5 5.43 -13.72 -2.99
CA SER A 5 5.00 -14.91 -2.25
C SER A 5 5.50 -14.87 -0.82
N VAL A 6 4.74 -15.48 0.04
CA VAL A 6 4.96 -15.55 1.49
C VAL A 6 4.84 -17.00 1.91
N GLU A 7 5.83 -17.51 2.63
CA GLU A 7 5.89 -18.91 3.04
C GLU A 7 6.10 -19.02 4.56
N ASN A 8 5.11 -19.62 5.24
CA ASN A 8 5.14 -19.92 6.69
C ASN A 8 5.53 -18.73 7.59
N LEU A 9 5.03 -17.53 7.27
CA LEU A 9 5.40 -16.29 7.94
C LEU A 9 4.92 -16.27 9.37
N THR A 10 5.83 -16.05 10.32
CA THR A 10 5.54 -15.92 11.75
C THR A 10 6.12 -14.61 12.28
N TYR A 11 5.36 -13.94 13.12
CA TYR A 11 5.78 -12.68 13.74
C TYR A 11 5.16 -12.48 15.12
N ASP A 12 5.99 -12.11 16.09
CA ASP A 12 5.61 -11.90 17.47
C ASP A 12 5.99 -10.50 17.94
N TYR A 13 5.12 -9.87 18.69
CA TYR A 13 5.45 -8.69 19.47
C TYR A 13 5.85 -9.09 20.89
N VAL A 14 7.07 -8.75 21.28
CA VAL A 14 7.56 -8.93 22.65
C VAL A 14 7.40 -7.62 23.40
N THR A 15 6.57 -7.65 24.45
CA THR A 15 6.32 -6.50 25.32
C THR A 15 6.60 -6.85 26.77
N LYS A 16 6.62 -5.85 27.67
CA LYS A 16 6.73 -6.10 29.12
C LYS A 16 5.54 -6.91 29.68
N ALA A 17 4.40 -6.90 28.99
CA ALA A 17 3.19 -7.64 29.37
C ALA A 17 3.17 -9.09 28.86
N GLY A 18 4.12 -9.48 28.01
CA GLY A 18 4.20 -10.83 27.44
C GLY A 18 4.44 -10.82 25.94
N ILE A 19 4.30 -12.00 25.33
CA ILE A 19 4.42 -12.23 23.89
C ILE A 19 3.01 -12.23 23.28
N THR A 20 2.85 -11.50 22.18
CA THR A 20 1.64 -11.52 21.35
C THR A 20 1.98 -12.09 19.99
N HIS A 21 1.44 -13.26 19.66
CA HIS A 21 1.61 -13.90 18.37
C HIS A 21 0.76 -13.16 17.32
N ALA A 22 1.40 -12.33 16.51
CA ALA A 22 0.69 -11.52 15.51
C ALA A 22 0.45 -12.27 14.20
N LEU A 23 1.39 -13.14 13.80
CA LEU A 23 1.25 -14.02 12.63
C LEU A 23 1.74 -15.43 12.97
N GLN A 24 1.02 -16.45 12.48
CA GLN A 24 1.23 -17.85 12.85
C GLN A 24 1.24 -18.74 11.60
N GLY A 25 2.37 -18.76 10.86
CA GLY A 25 2.56 -19.63 9.70
C GLY A 25 1.75 -19.19 8.47
N VAL A 26 1.65 -17.89 8.23
CA VAL A 26 0.91 -17.34 7.08
C VAL A 26 1.62 -17.63 5.78
N SER A 27 0.89 -18.20 4.80
CA SER A 27 1.38 -18.40 3.43
C SER A 27 0.38 -17.84 2.44
N ALA A 28 0.85 -17.09 1.43
CA ALA A 28 0.02 -16.46 0.41
C ALA A 28 0.83 -16.15 -0.86
N GLN A 29 0.13 -16.01 -1.99
CA GLN A 29 0.73 -15.62 -3.26
C GLN A 29 -0.05 -14.46 -3.88
N PHE A 30 0.69 -13.50 -4.44
CA PHE A 30 0.13 -12.30 -5.03
C PHE A 30 0.66 -12.11 -6.45
N ALA A 31 -0.26 -11.94 -7.39
CA ALA A 31 0.03 -11.77 -8.81
C ALA A 31 -0.08 -10.29 -9.25
N LEU A 32 0.65 -9.93 -10.30
CA LEU A 32 0.40 -8.68 -11.01
C LEU A 32 -0.99 -8.69 -11.65
N GLY A 33 -1.56 -7.50 -11.85
CA GLY A 33 -2.87 -7.33 -12.47
C GLY A 33 -4.06 -7.71 -11.58
N THR A 34 -3.87 -7.84 -10.27
CA THR A 34 -4.86 -8.36 -9.34
C THR A 34 -5.05 -7.43 -8.14
N LEU A 35 -6.30 -7.16 -7.79
CA LEU A 35 -6.71 -6.46 -6.58
C LEU A 35 -7.06 -7.48 -5.50
N TYR A 36 -6.30 -7.50 -4.43
CA TYR A 36 -6.52 -8.33 -3.24
C TYR A 36 -7.13 -7.51 -2.11
N ALA A 37 -8.17 -8.05 -1.48
CA ALA A 37 -8.67 -7.57 -0.21
C ALA A 37 -8.22 -8.50 0.91
N MET A 38 -7.65 -7.93 1.96
CA MET A 38 -7.35 -8.65 3.20
C MET A 38 -8.30 -8.17 4.29
N THR A 39 -9.25 -9.03 4.65
CA THR A 39 -10.31 -8.76 5.63
C THR A 39 -10.05 -9.48 6.95
N GLY A 40 -10.77 -9.07 8.00
CA GLY A 40 -10.68 -9.70 9.33
C GLY A 40 -10.90 -8.70 10.45
N ARG A 41 -11.09 -9.19 11.68
CA ARG A 41 -11.33 -8.36 12.86
C ARG A 41 -10.12 -7.48 13.20
N SER A 42 -10.34 -6.38 13.93
CA SER A 42 -9.23 -5.61 14.51
C SER A 42 -8.35 -6.51 15.37
N GLY A 43 -7.04 -6.35 15.28
CA GLY A 43 -6.07 -7.17 16.00
C GLY A 43 -5.79 -8.56 15.39
N SER A 44 -6.39 -8.93 14.24
CA SER A 44 -6.15 -10.24 13.62
C SER A 44 -4.78 -10.41 12.94
N GLY A 45 -3.93 -9.36 12.89
CA GLY A 45 -2.59 -9.42 12.30
C GLY A 45 -2.43 -8.74 10.94
N LYS A 46 -3.50 -8.17 10.34
CA LYS A 46 -3.49 -7.59 8.97
C LYS A 46 -2.43 -6.49 8.78
N SER A 47 -2.40 -5.48 9.66
CA SER A 47 -1.43 -4.38 9.54
C SER A 47 0.00 -4.86 9.80
N THR A 48 0.20 -5.87 10.65
CA THR A 48 1.50 -6.53 10.84
C THR A 48 1.94 -7.23 9.54
N PHE A 49 1.03 -7.98 8.93
CA PHE A 49 1.28 -8.65 7.66
C PHE A 49 1.62 -7.63 6.56
N LEU A 50 0.84 -6.55 6.44
CA LEU A 50 1.11 -5.48 5.49
C LEU A 50 2.49 -4.83 5.73
N SER A 51 2.87 -4.59 6.98
CA SER A 51 4.18 -4.03 7.34
C SER A 51 5.34 -4.92 6.90
N LEU A 52 5.19 -6.24 7.05
CA LEU A 52 6.18 -7.22 6.59
C LEU A 52 6.25 -7.26 5.05
N LEU A 53 5.10 -7.25 4.36
CA LEU A 53 5.05 -7.15 2.89
C LEU A 53 5.68 -5.84 2.38
N ALA A 54 5.52 -4.75 3.13
CA ALA A 54 6.16 -3.47 2.83
C ALA A 54 7.69 -3.48 3.10
N GLY A 55 8.22 -4.54 3.71
CA GLY A 55 9.62 -4.61 4.13
C GLY A 55 9.97 -3.61 5.23
N LEU A 56 8.99 -3.16 6.02
CA LEU A 56 9.21 -2.25 7.16
C LEU A 56 9.75 -3.00 8.37
N ASP A 57 9.52 -4.32 8.39
CA ASP A 57 10.01 -5.21 9.43
C ASP A 57 10.49 -6.53 8.82
N VAL A 58 11.09 -7.40 9.62
CA VAL A 58 11.63 -8.69 9.21
C VAL A 58 10.88 -9.80 9.96
N PRO A 59 10.42 -10.86 9.28
CA PRO A 59 9.74 -11.96 9.94
C PRO A 59 10.65 -12.69 10.92
N LEU A 60 10.08 -13.28 11.97
CA LEU A 60 10.81 -14.16 12.91
C LEU A 60 11.11 -15.51 12.25
N MET A 61 10.14 -16.06 11.52
CA MET A 61 10.26 -17.31 10.78
C MET A 61 9.51 -17.19 9.45
N GLY A 62 9.88 -18.06 8.51
CA GLY A 62 9.34 -18.03 7.16
C GLY A 62 10.09 -17.01 6.29
N GLU A 63 9.61 -16.82 5.08
CA GLU A 63 10.24 -15.93 4.12
C GLU A 63 9.23 -15.21 3.24
N ILE A 64 9.65 -14.06 2.72
CA ILE A 64 8.94 -13.28 1.70
C ILE A 64 9.83 -13.26 0.47
N LEU A 65 9.26 -13.66 -0.67
CA LEU A 65 9.98 -13.67 -1.94
C LEU A 65 9.36 -12.63 -2.88
N PHE A 66 10.19 -11.74 -3.40
CA PHE A 66 9.83 -10.82 -4.48
C PHE A 66 10.41 -11.35 -5.79
N GLU A 67 9.53 -11.65 -6.77
CA GLU A 67 9.90 -12.27 -8.05
C GLU A 67 10.79 -13.54 -7.86
N GLY A 68 10.44 -14.37 -6.86
CA GLY A 68 11.15 -15.59 -6.51
C GLY A 68 12.46 -15.38 -5.72
N ASN A 69 12.85 -14.15 -5.42
CA ASN A 69 14.06 -13.84 -4.66
C ASN A 69 13.72 -13.47 -3.21
N PRO A 70 14.37 -14.05 -2.20
CA PRO A 70 14.06 -13.77 -0.81
C PRO A 70 14.41 -12.32 -0.42
N LEU A 71 13.49 -11.70 0.31
CA LEU A 71 13.71 -10.40 0.93
C LEU A 71 14.53 -10.57 2.22
N THR A 72 15.66 -9.90 2.26
CA THR A 72 16.60 -9.95 3.38
C THR A 72 16.97 -8.54 3.82
N SER A 73 17.57 -8.39 4.99
CA SER A 73 18.06 -7.09 5.48
C SER A 73 18.93 -6.33 4.46
N LYS A 74 19.59 -7.06 3.56
CA LYS A 74 20.50 -6.48 2.54
C LYS A 74 19.76 -5.80 1.38
N ASN A 75 18.56 -6.28 1.01
CA ASN A 75 17.81 -5.78 -0.15
C ASN A 75 16.49 -5.06 0.21
N LEU A 76 16.07 -5.06 1.47
CA LEU A 76 14.84 -4.39 1.91
C LEU A 76 14.81 -2.90 1.57
N ALA A 77 15.94 -2.19 1.68
CA ALA A 77 15.99 -0.75 1.39
C ALA A 77 15.70 -0.45 -0.10
N SER A 78 16.30 -1.20 -1.01
CA SER A 78 16.03 -1.08 -2.45
C SER A 78 14.62 -1.56 -2.80
N TYR A 79 14.14 -2.64 -2.19
CA TYR A 79 12.77 -3.12 -2.37
C TYR A 79 11.74 -2.05 -2.00
N ARG A 80 11.84 -1.44 -0.80
CA ARG A 80 10.95 -0.35 -0.38
C ARG A 80 11.02 0.86 -1.30
N ARG A 81 12.20 1.21 -1.77
CA ARG A 81 12.40 2.38 -2.61
C ARG A 81 11.82 2.19 -4.02
N ASP A 82 12.02 1.00 -4.60
CA ASP A 82 11.87 0.80 -6.05
C ASP A 82 10.65 -0.07 -6.41
N ARG A 83 10.15 -0.89 -5.47
CA ARG A 83 9.20 -1.97 -5.78
C ARG A 83 7.86 -1.84 -5.08
N VAL A 84 7.78 -1.10 -3.99
CA VAL A 84 6.59 -1.00 -3.15
C VAL A 84 6.15 0.45 -2.97
N GLY A 85 4.87 0.70 -3.20
CA GLY A 85 4.19 1.92 -2.79
C GLY A 85 3.25 1.62 -1.61
N VAL A 86 3.26 2.45 -0.57
CA VAL A 86 2.39 2.27 0.60
C VAL A 86 1.43 3.45 0.72
N ILE A 87 0.15 3.12 0.92
CA ILE A 87 -0.97 4.04 1.11
C ILE A 87 -1.51 3.81 2.52
N PHE A 88 -1.55 4.85 3.34
CA PHE A 88 -1.98 4.79 4.73
C PHE A 88 -3.36 5.41 4.93
N GLN A 89 -4.10 4.96 5.93
CA GLN A 89 -5.39 5.51 6.35
C GLN A 89 -5.30 7.01 6.72
N ALA A 90 -4.22 7.42 7.39
CA ALA A 90 -4.00 8.80 7.84
C ALA A 90 -3.34 9.70 6.79
N TYR A 91 -3.34 9.28 5.50
CA TYR A 91 -2.72 9.97 4.36
C TYR A 91 -1.19 10.17 4.48
N ASN A 92 -0.68 10.48 5.66
CA ASN A 92 0.74 10.73 5.98
C ASN A 92 1.40 11.71 5.00
N LEU A 93 0.67 12.78 4.62
CA LEU A 93 1.22 13.87 3.83
C LEU A 93 2.07 14.78 4.71
N ILE A 94 3.13 15.31 4.12
CA ILE A 94 3.98 16.29 4.79
C ILE A 94 3.27 17.64 4.79
N PRO A 95 2.89 18.20 5.96
CA PRO A 95 1.95 19.33 6.06
C PRO A 95 2.45 20.64 5.44
N HIS A 96 3.76 20.83 5.40
CA HIS A 96 4.42 22.02 4.86
C HIS A 96 4.86 21.89 3.40
N LEU A 97 4.51 20.78 2.75
CA LEU A 97 4.67 20.57 1.32
C LEU A 97 3.31 20.62 0.64
N THR A 98 3.25 21.19 -0.56
CA THR A 98 2.07 21.16 -1.42
C THR A 98 1.75 19.74 -1.91
N ALA A 99 0.60 19.52 -2.53
CA ALA A 99 0.25 18.24 -3.15
C ALA A 99 1.33 17.79 -4.14
N MET A 100 1.75 18.68 -5.03
CA MET A 100 2.83 18.43 -6.00
C MET A 100 4.16 18.07 -5.32
N GLU A 101 4.56 18.80 -4.29
CA GLU A 101 5.82 18.59 -3.59
C GLU A 101 5.83 17.27 -2.80
N ASN A 102 4.68 16.87 -2.23
CA ASN A 102 4.54 15.56 -1.59
C ASN A 102 4.82 14.42 -2.58
N VAL A 103 4.37 14.54 -3.84
CA VAL A 103 4.62 13.56 -4.89
C VAL A 103 6.06 13.64 -5.41
N LEU A 104 6.60 14.86 -5.59
CA LEU A 104 7.98 15.05 -6.02
C LEU A 104 8.99 14.43 -5.06
N LEU A 105 8.72 14.48 -3.76
CA LEU A 105 9.59 13.90 -2.74
C LEU A 105 9.73 12.37 -2.91
N SER A 106 8.64 11.65 -3.21
CA SER A 106 8.74 10.20 -3.44
C SER A 106 9.61 9.85 -4.65
N LEU A 107 9.52 10.65 -5.71
CA LEU A 107 10.36 10.51 -6.90
C LEU A 107 11.84 10.84 -6.62
N GLU A 108 12.09 11.77 -5.70
CA GLU A 108 13.45 12.07 -5.26
C GLU A 108 14.07 10.93 -4.48
N ILE A 109 13.31 10.36 -3.53
CA ILE A 109 13.72 9.18 -2.76
C ILE A 109 13.96 7.99 -3.70
N ALA A 110 13.11 7.80 -4.72
CA ALA A 110 13.26 6.77 -5.75
C ALA A 110 14.39 7.08 -6.76
N GLN A 111 15.17 8.12 -6.55
CA GLN A 111 16.31 8.51 -7.39
C GLN A 111 15.92 8.72 -8.88
N CYS A 112 14.66 9.07 -9.14
CA CYS A 112 14.23 9.43 -10.48
C CYS A 112 15.03 10.62 -11.00
N SER A 113 15.30 10.67 -12.30
CA SER A 113 16.06 11.76 -12.91
C SER A 113 15.38 13.12 -12.70
N LYS A 114 16.14 14.15 -12.39
CA LYS A 114 15.62 15.50 -12.10
C LYS A 114 14.78 16.05 -13.27
N ALA A 115 15.12 15.68 -14.51
CA ALA A 115 14.42 16.10 -15.70
C ALA A 115 13.01 15.47 -15.81
N GLU A 116 12.80 14.24 -15.31
CA GLU A 116 11.55 13.50 -15.43
C GLU A 116 10.60 13.70 -14.24
N ARG A 117 11.12 14.03 -13.04
CA ARG A 117 10.34 14.08 -11.80
C ARG A 117 9.06 14.89 -11.94
N ARG A 118 9.13 16.08 -12.54
CA ARG A 118 7.97 16.97 -12.64
C ARG A 118 6.88 16.40 -13.56
N ASN A 119 7.27 15.78 -14.66
CA ASN A 119 6.32 15.16 -15.59
C ASN A 119 5.68 13.93 -14.97
N ARG A 120 6.46 13.08 -14.28
CA ARG A 120 5.94 11.90 -13.57
C ARG A 120 5.01 12.30 -12.42
N ALA A 121 5.34 13.34 -11.65
CA ALA A 121 4.48 13.83 -10.59
C ALA A 121 3.14 14.36 -11.13
N ARG A 122 3.16 15.10 -12.24
CA ARG A 122 1.94 15.56 -12.92
C ARG A 122 1.09 14.40 -13.41
N ALA A 123 1.71 13.42 -14.06
CA ALA A 123 1.02 12.23 -14.55
C ALA A 123 0.36 11.46 -13.39
N ALA A 124 1.07 11.23 -12.28
CA ALA A 124 0.54 10.55 -11.12
C ALA A 124 -0.64 11.29 -10.47
N LEU A 125 -0.59 12.63 -10.37
CA LEU A 125 -1.69 13.45 -9.87
C LEU A 125 -2.90 13.44 -10.79
N ALA A 126 -2.68 13.43 -12.12
CA ALA A 126 -3.75 13.30 -13.11
C ALA A 126 -4.37 11.89 -13.09
N ASP A 127 -3.55 10.83 -12.97
CA ASP A 127 -4.01 9.43 -12.90
C ASP A 127 -4.99 9.18 -11.73
N VAL A 128 -4.84 9.92 -10.62
CA VAL A 128 -5.77 9.84 -9.49
C VAL A 128 -6.94 10.86 -9.58
N GLY A 129 -7.06 11.58 -10.69
CA GLY A 129 -8.12 12.56 -10.90
C GLY A 129 -8.06 13.78 -9.97
N LEU A 130 -6.86 14.21 -9.57
CA LEU A 130 -6.71 15.44 -8.80
C LEU A 130 -6.60 16.64 -9.75
N ASP A 131 -7.55 17.59 -9.60
CA ASP A 131 -7.58 18.82 -10.42
C ASP A 131 -6.28 19.63 -10.30
N GLU A 132 -5.79 20.20 -11.41
CA GLU A 132 -4.54 20.94 -11.46
C GLU A 132 -4.50 22.16 -10.53
N THR A 133 -5.65 22.79 -10.27
CA THR A 133 -5.78 23.92 -9.36
C THR A 133 -5.44 23.56 -7.91
N LEU A 134 -5.51 22.27 -7.57
CA LEU A 134 -5.21 21.73 -6.25
C LEU A 134 -3.73 21.38 -6.05
N TRP A 135 -2.95 21.22 -7.11
CA TRP A 135 -1.56 20.74 -7.03
C TRP A 135 -0.63 21.61 -6.20
N LYS A 136 -0.94 22.93 -6.12
CA LYS A 136 -0.18 23.90 -5.32
C LYS A 136 -0.75 24.11 -3.93
N LYS A 137 -1.85 23.43 -3.56
CA LYS A 137 -2.44 23.53 -2.22
C LYS A 137 -1.68 22.66 -1.22
N TYR A 138 -1.62 23.15 0.00
CA TYR A 138 -1.10 22.39 1.15
C TYR A 138 -2.18 21.43 1.66
N PRO A 139 -1.82 20.30 2.32
CA PRO A 139 -2.77 19.31 2.82
C PRO A 139 -3.95 19.89 3.61
N ARG A 140 -3.72 20.90 4.46
CA ARG A 140 -4.75 21.56 5.26
C ARG A 140 -5.85 22.26 4.44
N HIS A 141 -5.61 22.50 3.15
CA HIS A 141 -6.56 23.14 2.23
C HIS A 141 -7.17 22.14 1.24
N LEU A 142 -7.00 20.85 1.47
CA LEU A 142 -7.54 19.74 0.70
C LEU A 142 -8.56 18.98 1.55
N SER A 143 -9.65 18.54 0.93
CA SER A 143 -10.60 17.60 1.54
C SER A 143 -9.93 16.25 1.83
N GLY A 144 -10.54 15.40 2.66
CA GLY A 144 -10.01 14.07 2.97
C GLY A 144 -9.80 13.21 1.71
N GLY A 145 -10.78 13.22 0.79
CA GLY A 145 -10.67 12.49 -0.47
C GLY A 145 -9.56 13.03 -1.39
N GLU A 146 -9.35 14.36 -1.43
CA GLU A 146 -8.25 14.96 -2.16
C GLU A 146 -6.90 14.61 -1.54
N GLN A 147 -6.78 14.62 -0.21
CA GLN A 147 -5.56 14.20 0.50
C GLN A 147 -5.24 12.74 0.22
N GLN A 148 -6.25 11.86 0.21
CA GLN A 148 -6.06 10.45 -0.11
C GLN A 148 -5.61 10.26 -1.56
N ARG A 149 -6.18 11.00 -2.51
CA ARG A 149 -5.69 10.99 -3.90
C ARG A 149 -4.23 11.44 -4.00
N VAL A 150 -3.81 12.46 -3.26
CA VAL A 150 -2.38 12.86 -3.21
C VAL A 150 -1.52 11.76 -2.61
N ALA A 151 -1.98 11.06 -1.56
CA ALA A 151 -1.25 9.95 -0.96
C ALA A 151 -1.09 8.77 -1.94
N ILE A 152 -2.13 8.47 -2.72
CA ILE A 152 -2.06 7.47 -3.78
C ILE A 152 -1.10 7.92 -4.90
N ALA A 153 -1.22 9.16 -5.38
CA ALA A 153 -0.32 9.71 -6.40
C ALA A 153 1.15 9.63 -5.96
N ARG A 154 1.44 9.96 -4.69
CA ARG A 154 2.76 9.80 -4.08
C ARG A 154 3.26 8.35 -4.11
N ALA A 155 2.37 7.39 -3.83
CA ALA A 155 2.72 5.98 -3.82
C ALA A 155 2.98 5.41 -5.23
N ILE A 156 2.23 5.87 -6.25
CA ILE A 156 2.34 5.36 -7.63
C ILE A 156 3.38 6.09 -8.50
N ALA A 157 3.78 7.31 -8.14
CA ALA A 157 4.69 8.12 -8.95
C ALA A 157 6.04 7.45 -9.25
N PRO A 158 6.67 6.68 -8.31
CA PRO A 158 7.86 5.89 -8.58
C PRO A 158 7.65 4.69 -9.50
N ASP A 159 6.39 4.39 -9.86
CA ASP A 159 5.97 3.24 -10.67
C ASP A 159 6.30 1.87 -10.03
N PRO A 160 5.94 1.62 -8.76
CA PRO A 160 6.20 0.36 -8.11
C PRO A 160 5.39 -0.80 -8.73
N HIS A 161 5.84 -2.04 -8.53
CA HIS A 161 5.09 -3.25 -8.93
C HIS A 161 3.97 -3.58 -7.93
N ILE A 162 4.17 -3.25 -6.66
CA ILE A 162 3.27 -3.60 -5.57
C ILE A 162 2.74 -2.34 -4.92
N LEU A 163 1.44 -2.29 -4.69
CA LEU A 163 0.77 -1.24 -3.92
C LEU A 163 0.12 -1.88 -2.70
N LEU A 164 0.49 -1.41 -1.53
CA LEU A 164 -0.05 -1.84 -0.25
C LEU A 164 -0.88 -0.70 0.33
N ALA A 165 -2.13 -0.97 0.69
CA ALA A 165 -3.03 0.02 1.26
C ALA A 165 -3.59 -0.46 2.60
N ASP A 166 -3.39 0.34 3.65
CA ASP A 166 -3.96 0.11 4.98
C ASP A 166 -5.16 1.01 5.18
N GLU A 167 -6.37 0.43 5.18
CA GLU A 167 -7.66 1.12 5.35
C GLU A 167 -7.80 2.41 4.48
N PRO A 168 -7.60 2.34 3.15
CA PRO A 168 -7.48 3.54 2.31
C PRO A 168 -8.76 4.38 2.22
N THR A 169 -9.89 3.86 2.68
CA THR A 169 -11.21 4.54 2.67
C THR A 169 -11.75 4.82 4.07
N GLY A 170 -11.03 4.43 5.13
CA GLY A 170 -11.54 4.45 6.51
C GLY A 170 -11.94 5.84 7.06
N ASN A 171 -11.41 6.92 6.47
CA ASN A 171 -11.69 8.31 6.87
C ASN A 171 -12.50 9.10 5.82
N LEU A 172 -13.13 8.41 4.86
CA LEU A 172 -13.83 9.04 3.73
C LEU A 172 -15.34 8.81 3.78
N ASP A 173 -16.07 9.71 3.17
CA ASP A 173 -17.49 9.49 2.86
C ASP A 173 -17.67 8.45 1.75
N ASN A 174 -18.90 8.02 1.52
CA ASN A 174 -19.22 6.96 0.57
C ASN A 174 -18.83 7.30 -0.88
N GLU A 175 -18.97 8.55 -1.31
CA GLU A 175 -18.64 8.96 -2.67
C GLU A 175 -17.12 8.93 -2.91
N ASN A 176 -16.38 9.54 -2.00
CA ASN A 176 -14.91 9.50 -2.06
C ASN A 176 -14.37 8.07 -1.92
N SER A 177 -14.98 7.23 -1.07
CA SER A 177 -14.62 5.82 -0.94
C SER A 177 -14.73 5.07 -2.26
N ARG A 178 -15.86 5.18 -2.98
CA ARG A 178 -16.05 4.57 -4.31
C ARG A 178 -15.01 5.06 -5.32
N ASN A 179 -14.69 6.35 -5.30
CA ASN A 179 -13.65 6.89 -6.17
C ASN A 179 -12.28 6.26 -5.90
N ILE A 180 -11.91 6.08 -4.62
CA ILE A 180 -10.64 5.41 -4.25
C ILE A 180 -10.64 3.95 -4.68
N VAL A 181 -11.73 3.21 -4.45
CA VAL A 181 -11.85 1.80 -4.89
C VAL A 181 -11.66 1.69 -6.41
N ARG A 182 -12.30 2.58 -7.18
CA ARG A 182 -12.14 2.62 -8.65
C ARG A 182 -10.68 2.89 -9.06
N ILE A 183 -9.99 3.82 -8.41
CA ILE A 183 -8.57 4.11 -8.68
C ILE A 183 -7.72 2.86 -8.40
N LEU A 184 -7.90 2.19 -7.25
CA LEU A 184 -7.15 1.00 -6.89
C LEU A 184 -7.37 -0.15 -7.90
N LYS A 185 -8.62 -0.32 -8.36
CA LYS A 185 -8.99 -1.29 -9.39
C LYS A 185 -8.34 -0.99 -10.74
N GLN A 186 -8.34 0.27 -11.17
CA GLN A 186 -7.65 0.71 -12.37
C GLN A 186 -6.13 0.47 -12.29
N LEU A 187 -5.51 0.76 -11.15
CA LEU A 187 -4.09 0.49 -10.92
C LEU A 187 -3.77 -1.00 -11.03
N ALA A 188 -4.63 -1.87 -10.49
CA ALA A 188 -4.46 -3.31 -10.62
C ALA A 188 -4.59 -3.75 -12.10
N HIS A 189 -5.73 -3.49 -12.72
CA HIS A 189 -6.09 -4.08 -14.01
C HIS A 189 -5.46 -3.37 -15.20
N GLU A 190 -5.51 -2.02 -15.25
CA GLU A 190 -5.04 -1.26 -16.41
C GLU A 190 -3.53 -0.97 -16.35
N ARG A 191 -2.98 -0.79 -15.12
CA ARG A 191 -1.54 -0.55 -14.92
C ARG A 191 -0.77 -1.80 -14.51
N ASN A 192 -1.44 -2.96 -14.50
CA ASN A 192 -0.86 -4.27 -14.19
C ASN A 192 -0.07 -4.30 -12.87
N LYS A 193 -0.61 -3.63 -11.81
CA LYS A 193 0.00 -3.63 -10.48
C LYS A 193 -0.58 -4.76 -9.62
N CYS A 194 0.21 -5.25 -8.68
CA CYS A 194 -0.29 -6.05 -7.58
C CYS A 194 -0.79 -5.10 -6.49
N VAL A 195 -2.08 -5.07 -6.23
CA VAL A 195 -2.69 -4.16 -5.25
C VAL A 195 -3.24 -4.98 -4.09
N ILE A 196 -2.72 -4.76 -2.87
CA ILE A 196 -3.15 -5.47 -1.66
C ILE A 196 -3.74 -4.44 -0.69
N VAL A 197 -5.01 -4.60 -0.35
CA VAL A 197 -5.75 -3.67 0.51
C VAL A 197 -6.16 -4.37 1.80
N VAL A 198 -5.66 -3.91 2.92
CA VAL A 198 -6.20 -4.25 4.24
C VAL A 198 -7.43 -3.39 4.49
N THR A 199 -8.58 -4.01 4.81
CA THR A 199 -9.81 -3.26 4.97
C THR A 199 -10.87 -3.95 5.82
N HIS A 200 -11.75 -3.13 6.41
CA HIS A 200 -13.04 -3.55 6.98
C HIS A 200 -14.22 -3.19 6.06
N SER A 201 -13.98 -2.53 4.94
CA SER A 201 -15.00 -2.14 3.98
C SER A 201 -15.47 -3.34 3.16
N ARG A 202 -16.78 -3.63 3.23
CA ARG A 202 -17.42 -4.65 2.38
C ARG A 202 -17.31 -4.29 0.90
N GLU A 203 -17.43 -3.01 0.57
CA GLU A 203 -17.34 -2.52 -0.81
C GLU A 203 -15.99 -2.87 -1.45
N ILE A 204 -14.88 -2.70 -0.72
CA ILE A 204 -13.54 -3.10 -1.23
C ILE A 204 -13.45 -4.62 -1.36
N ALA A 205 -13.98 -5.38 -0.39
CA ALA A 205 -13.95 -6.84 -0.43
C ALA A 205 -14.74 -7.41 -1.62
N GLU A 206 -15.93 -6.82 -1.91
CA GLU A 206 -16.79 -7.22 -3.03
C GLU A 206 -16.19 -6.84 -4.41
N GLU A 207 -15.40 -5.77 -4.48
CA GLU A 207 -14.76 -5.30 -5.71
C GLU A 207 -13.38 -5.93 -5.97
N ALA A 208 -12.83 -6.65 -4.98
CA ALA A 208 -11.54 -7.34 -5.10
C ALA A 208 -11.66 -8.61 -5.96
N ASP A 209 -10.59 -8.94 -6.69
CA ASP A 209 -10.51 -10.18 -7.47
C ASP A 209 -10.31 -11.39 -6.55
N VAL A 210 -9.61 -11.19 -5.42
CA VAL A 210 -9.33 -12.23 -4.42
C VAL A 210 -9.48 -11.65 -3.03
N GLU A 211 -10.22 -12.35 -2.17
CA GLU A 211 -10.31 -12.03 -0.75
C GLU A 211 -9.50 -13.02 0.08
N TYR A 212 -8.57 -12.52 0.89
CA TYR A 212 -7.94 -13.24 1.97
C TYR A 212 -8.54 -12.82 3.30
N ARG A 213 -8.97 -13.79 4.11
CA ARG A 213 -9.52 -13.53 5.44
C ARG A 213 -8.50 -13.88 6.50
N MET A 214 -8.21 -12.93 7.38
CA MET A 214 -7.29 -13.13 8.50
C MET A 214 -8.05 -13.22 9.83
N SER A 215 -7.75 -14.26 10.63
CA SER A 215 -8.23 -14.42 12.00
C SER A 215 -7.10 -14.94 12.87
N ASP A 216 -6.86 -14.29 14.00
CA ASP A 216 -5.90 -14.73 15.04
C ASP A 216 -4.51 -15.07 14.48
N GLY A 217 -4.03 -14.26 13.53
CA GLY A 217 -2.70 -14.41 12.92
C GLY A 217 -2.59 -15.48 11.84
N VAL A 218 -3.69 -16.09 11.39
CA VAL A 218 -3.70 -17.06 10.30
C VAL A 218 -4.61 -16.61 9.16
N LEU A 219 -4.31 -17.03 7.93
CA LEU A 219 -5.20 -16.86 6.79
C LEU A 219 -6.22 -18.01 6.76
N ILE A 220 -7.48 -17.65 6.55
CA ILE A 220 -8.63 -18.56 6.46
C ILE A 220 -9.25 -18.36 5.07
N GLY A 221 -9.26 -19.35 4.24
CA GLY A 221 -9.91 -19.35 2.92
C GLY A 221 -8.93 -19.48 1.79
#